data_26876f9fc2a65861af035393ebc99c29
#
_entry.id   26876f9fc2a65861af035393ebc99c29
#
_cell.length_a   1.000
_cell.length_b   1.000
_cell.length_c   1.000
_cell.angle_alpha   90.00
_cell.angle_beta   90.00
_cell.angle_gamma   90.00
#
_symmetry.space_group_name_H-M   'P 1'
#
loop_
_entity.id
_entity.type
_entity.pdbx_description
1 polymer ?
#
loop_
_entity_poly.entity_id
_entity_poly.type
_entity_poly.pdbx_seq_one_letter_code
_entity_poly.pdbx_strand_id
1 'polypeptide(L)'
;MVLAVPADHPLARLESIAFADTVDLDHVSLHEASAIHAYLRQICNQMHKHLKLRIQVSNFEAACRMVESDVGVGIMPEAAARRHARTMRIACVPLQDEWAVRELQVCVRSLAGLPAFARDLVDLLVADAKAAAEGKTIA
;
A
#
# COMPACT_ATOMS: atom_id res chain seq x y z
N MET A 1 -3.88 -2.66 -2.94
CA MET A 1 -2.67 -1.84 -3.20
C MET A 1 -3.01 -0.77 -4.22
N VAL A 2 -2.36 0.39 -4.16
CA VAL A 2 -2.50 1.49 -5.12
C VAL A 2 -1.14 1.99 -5.57
N LEU A 3 -1.11 2.62 -6.75
CA LEU A 3 0.00 3.45 -7.19
C LEU A 3 -0.26 4.88 -6.68
N ALA A 4 0.63 5.40 -5.84
CA ALA A 4 0.65 6.80 -5.44
C ALA A 4 1.46 7.59 -6.48
N VAL A 5 0.87 8.66 -7.00
CA VAL A 5 1.47 9.56 -7.99
C VAL A 5 1.29 11.01 -7.54
N PRO A 6 2.10 11.98 -8.05
CA PRO A 6 1.78 13.40 -7.87
C PRO A 6 0.35 13.71 -8.33
N ALA A 7 -0.33 14.63 -7.67
CA ALA A 7 -1.74 14.93 -7.97
C ALA A 7 -1.97 15.46 -9.40
N ASP A 8 -0.97 16.08 -10.01
CA ASP A 8 -0.96 16.60 -11.37
C ASP A 8 -0.34 15.65 -12.40
N HIS A 9 0.11 14.45 -11.98
CA HIS A 9 0.66 13.44 -12.88
C HIS A 9 -0.42 12.94 -13.86
N PRO A 10 -0.10 12.66 -15.14
CA PRO A 10 -1.07 12.15 -16.12
C PRO A 10 -1.82 10.90 -15.64
N LEU A 11 -1.15 9.99 -14.94
CA LEU A 11 -1.75 8.76 -14.39
C LEU A 11 -2.78 9.02 -13.30
N ALA A 12 -2.79 10.19 -12.64
CA ALA A 12 -3.77 10.52 -11.60
C ALA A 12 -5.22 10.54 -12.11
N ARG A 13 -5.41 10.61 -13.43
CA ARG A 13 -6.74 10.63 -14.08
C ARG A 13 -7.27 9.24 -14.44
N LEU A 14 -6.45 8.20 -14.27
CA LEU A 14 -6.85 6.84 -14.57
C LEU A 14 -7.73 6.28 -13.47
N GLU A 15 -8.75 5.51 -13.84
CA GLU A 15 -9.56 4.76 -12.90
C GLU A 15 -8.79 3.61 -12.25
N SER A 16 -7.86 3.02 -12.99
CA SER A 16 -6.96 1.95 -12.52
C SER A 16 -5.81 1.75 -13.51
N ILE A 17 -4.75 1.04 -13.10
CA ILE A 17 -3.57 0.76 -13.92
C ILE A 17 -3.04 -0.65 -13.63
N ALA A 18 -2.52 -1.35 -14.65
CA ALA A 18 -1.82 -2.61 -14.43
C ALA A 18 -0.40 -2.34 -13.90
N PHE A 19 0.06 -3.15 -12.95
CA PHE A 19 1.42 -3.00 -12.40
C PHE A 19 2.49 -3.08 -13.49
N ALA A 20 2.29 -3.95 -14.48
CA ALA A 20 3.21 -4.12 -15.61
C ALA A 20 3.48 -2.82 -16.40
N ASP A 21 2.54 -1.88 -16.38
CA ASP A 21 2.64 -0.58 -17.07
C ASP A 21 3.35 0.48 -16.21
N THR A 22 3.66 0.15 -14.95
CA THR A 22 4.32 1.07 -14.03
C THR A 22 5.81 0.81 -13.86
N VAL A 23 6.30 -0.39 -14.21
CA VAL A 23 7.66 -0.85 -13.85
C VAL A 23 8.79 -0.01 -14.43
N ASP A 24 8.54 0.66 -15.58
CA ASP A 24 9.51 1.53 -16.24
C ASP A 24 9.50 2.98 -15.68
N LEU A 25 8.57 3.31 -14.80
CA LEU A 25 8.54 4.58 -14.08
C LEU A 25 9.61 4.59 -12.97
N ASP A 26 10.06 5.76 -12.59
CA ASP A 26 10.95 5.90 -11.43
C ASP A 26 10.16 5.60 -10.15
N HIS A 27 10.55 4.55 -9.41
CA HIS A 27 9.87 4.12 -8.20
C HIS A 27 10.55 4.61 -6.93
N VAL A 28 9.73 5.11 -6.01
CA VAL A 28 10.04 5.29 -4.60
C VAL A 28 9.56 4.04 -3.86
N SER A 29 10.44 3.30 -3.22
CA SER A 29 10.10 2.07 -2.51
C SER A 29 10.52 2.12 -1.04
N LEU A 30 9.97 1.22 -0.24
CA LEU A 30 10.51 0.97 1.09
C LEU A 30 11.85 0.22 0.98
N HIS A 31 12.62 0.23 2.07
CA HIS A 31 13.90 -0.48 2.14
C HIS A 31 13.76 -1.99 1.86
N GLU A 32 14.85 -2.64 1.49
CA GLU A 32 14.87 -4.04 1.02
C GLU A 32 14.29 -5.05 2.00
N ALA A 33 14.39 -4.81 3.31
CA ALA A 33 13.82 -5.69 4.34
C ALA A 33 12.29 -5.55 4.46
N SER A 34 11.64 -4.65 3.74
CA SER A 34 10.19 -4.52 3.80
C SER A 34 9.50 -5.63 3.00
N ALA A 35 8.45 -6.21 3.58
CA ALA A 35 7.66 -7.25 2.92
C ALA A 35 7.07 -6.80 1.58
N ILE A 36 6.73 -5.50 1.46
CA ILE A 36 6.19 -4.93 0.22
C ILE A 36 7.27 -4.90 -0.86
N HIS A 37 8.47 -4.42 -0.54
CA HIS A 37 9.58 -4.40 -1.50
C HIS A 37 9.94 -5.81 -1.99
N ALA A 38 10.09 -6.76 -1.07
CA ALA A 38 10.37 -8.15 -1.41
C ALA A 38 9.29 -8.75 -2.32
N TYR A 39 8.03 -8.46 -2.03
CA TYR A 39 6.90 -8.93 -2.82
C TYR A 39 6.87 -8.33 -4.23
N LEU A 40 7.06 -7.03 -4.37
CA LEU A 40 7.13 -6.37 -5.69
C LEU A 40 8.28 -6.90 -6.53
N ARG A 41 9.45 -7.16 -5.92
CA ARG A 41 10.57 -7.82 -6.61
C ARG A 41 10.20 -9.22 -7.11
N GLN A 42 9.49 -10.01 -6.30
CA GLN A 42 9.02 -11.33 -6.72
C GLN A 42 8.09 -11.23 -7.93
N ILE A 43 7.13 -10.30 -7.93
CA ILE A 43 6.22 -10.07 -9.06
C ILE A 43 7.01 -9.65 -10.31
N CYS A 44 7.94 -8.70 -10.18
CA CYS A 44 8.80 -8.30 -11.30
C CYS A 44 9.58 -9.47 -11.88
N ASN A 45 10.16 -10.34 -11.03
CA ASN A 45 10.89 -11.51 -11.48
C ASN A 45 9.98 -12.49 -12.26
N GLN A 46 8.74 -12.70 -11.81
CA GLN A 46 7.77 -13.54 -12.52
C GLN A 46 7.41 -12.98 -13.91
N MET A 47 7.42 -11.66 -14.06
CA MET A 47 7.16 -10.99 -15.34
C MET A 47 8.42 -10.83 -16.20
N HIS A 48 9.59 -11.31 -15.73
CA HIS A 48 10.89 -11.05 -16.38
C HIS A 48 11.17 -9.55 -16.57
N LYS A 49 10.73 -8.72 -15.64
CA LYS A 49 10.92 -7.27 -15.62
C LYS A 49 11.70 -6.85 -14.36
N HIS A 50 12.21 -5.64 -14.38
CA HIS A 50 12.87 -5.01 -13.23
C HIS A 50 12.15 -3.73 -12.85
N LEU A 51 11.92 -3.55 -11.56
CA LEU A 51 11.38 -2.29 -11.06
C LEU A 51 12.48 -1.22 -11.17
N LYS A 52 12.19 -0.13 -11.86
CA LYS A 52 13.12 1.00 -11.95
C LYS A 52 13.14 1.76 -10.62
N LEU A 53 13.93 1.25 -9.69
CA LEU A 53 14.06 1.82 -8.36
C LEU A 53 14.94 3.08 -8.39
N ARG A 54 14.38 4.22 -7.97
CA ARG A 54 15.11 5.49 -7.89
C ARG A 54 15.62 5.78 -6.49
N ILE A 55 14.78 5.56 -5.47
CA ILE A 55 15.12 5.80 -4.06
C ILE A 55 14.39 4.82 -3.14
N GLN A 56 15.02 4.51 -2.03
CA GLN A 56 14.42 3.75 -0.94
C GLN A 56 14.29 4.61 0.31
N VAL A 57 13.18 4.46 1.01
CA VAL A 57 12.85 5.21 2.22
C VAL A 57 12.40 4.28 3.34
N SER A 58 12.33 4.78 4.56
CA SER A 58 12.07 3.97 5.75
C SER A 58 10.58 3.71 6.03
N ASN A 59 9.68 4.56 5.54
CA ASN A 59 8.24 4.48 5.84
C ASN A 59 7.38 5.10 4.73
N PHE A 60 6.06 4.89 4.81
CA PHE A 60 5.11 5.38 3.80
C PHE A 60 4.97 6.90 3.78
N GLU A 61 5.15 7.58 4.91
CA GLU A 61 5.10 9.05 4.93
C GLU A 61 6.24 9.63 4.09
N ALA A 62 7.46 9.15 4.31
CA ALA A 62 8.61 9.57 3.50
C ALA A 62 8.41 9.22 2.01
N ALA A 63 7.84 8.05 1.71
CA ALA A 63 7.50 7.68 0.32
C ALA A 63 6.51 8.67 -0.29
N CYS A 64 5.44 9.02 0.42
CA CYS A 64 4.45 9.98 -0.06
C CYS A 64 5.03 11.39 -0.25
N ARG A 65 5.96 11.83 0.61
CA ARG A 65 6.67 13.11 0.43
C ARG A 65 7.56 13.11 -0.81
N MET A 66 8.24 12.00 -1.10
CA MET A 66 9.04 11.88 -2.32
C MET A 66 8.15 11.88 -3.56
N VAL A 67 7.00 11.20 -3.51
CA VAL A 67 6.00 11.21 -4.59
C VAL A 67 5.44 12.62 -4.79
N GLU A 68 5.05 13.31 -3.73
CA GLU A 68 4.57 14.71 -3.78
C GLU A 68 5.58 15.65 -4.44
N SER A 69 6.87 15.39 -4.23
CA SER A 69 7.99 16.17 -4.79
C SER A 69 8.42 15.71 -6.19
N ASP A 70 7.62 14.88 -6.85
CA ASP A 70 7.85 14.36 -8.20
C ASP A 70 9.21 13.60 -8.35
N VAL A 71 9.68 12.97 -7.26
CA VAL A 71 10.87 12.12 -7.31
C VAL A 71 10.57 10.81 -8.04
N GLY A 72 9.34 10.34 -7.97
CA GLY A 72 8.87 9.13 -8.63
C GLY A 72 7.48 8.71 -8.12
N VAL A 73 7.05 7.52 -8.50
CA VAL A 73 5.77 6.94 -8.09
C VAL A 73 5.99 5.89 -7.01
N GLY A 74 4.96 5.57 -6.21
CA GLY A 74 5.11 4.61 -5.12
C GLY A 74 3.96 3.60 -5.07
N ILE A 75 4.28 2.32 -4.81
CA ILE A 75 3.25 1.30 -4.58
C ILE A 75 3.13 1.05 -3.09
N MET A 76 1.91 1.17 -2.57
CA MET A 76 1.65 1.06 -1.15
C MET A 76 0.21 0.63 -0.84
N PRO A 77 -0.10 0.23 0.41
CA PRO A 77 -1.46 -0.04 0.84
C PRO A 77 -2.35 1.20 0.64
N GLU A 78 -3.55 0.99 0.11
CA GLU A 78 -4.51 2.06 -0.16
C GLU A 78 -4.82 2.90 1.07
N ALA A 79 -5.00 2.26 2.24
CA ALA A 79 -5.28 2.96 3.49
C ALA A 79 -4.15 3.92 3.89
N ALA A 80 -2.88 3.54 3.66
CA ALA A 80 -1.73 4.40 3.91
C ALA A 80 -1.71 5.58 2.93
N ALA A 81 -1.84 5.31 1.62
CA ALA A 81 -1.86 6.34 0.58
C ALA A 81 -2.99 7.36 0.80
N ARG A 82 -4.23 6.90 1.03
CA ARG A 82 -5.39 7.77 1.26
C ARG A 82 -5.25 8.62 2.52
N ARG A 83 -4.63 8.10 3.59
CA ARG A 83 -4.35 8.89 4.79
C ARG A 83 -3.46 10.09 4.47
N HIS A 84 -2.39 9.87 3.73
CA HIS A 84 -1.43 10.91 3.37
C HIS A 84 -1.98 11.86 2.28
N ALA A 85 -2.82 11.38 1.36
CA ALA A 85 -3.47 12.20 0.36
C ALA A 85 -4.41 13.28 0.94
N ARG A 86 -4.79 13.19 2.22
CA ARG A 86 -5.57 14.25 2.89
C ARG A 86 -4.76 15.53 3.13
N THR A 87 -3.45 15.44 3.21
CA THR A 87 -2.54 16.56 3.56
C THR A 87 -1.40 16.75 2.58
N MET A 88 -1.26 15.86 1.60
CA MET A 88 -0.22 15.88 0.57
C MET A 88 -0.85 15.90 -0.82
N ARG A 89 -0.19 16.54 -1.78
CA ARG A 89 -0.62 16.62 -3.18
C ARG A 89 -0.27 15.35 -3.95
N ILE A 90 -0.87 14.24 -3.55
CA ILE A 90 -0.75 12.94 -4.20
C ILE A 90 -2.12 12.39 -4.58
N ALA A 91 -2.17 11.60 -5.64
CA ALA A 91 -3.34 10.83 -6.06
C ALA A 91 -3.07 9.34 -5.90
N CYS A 92 -4.14 8.57 -5.68
CA CYS A 92 -4.10 7.12 -5.50
C CYS A 92 -4.78 6.46 -6.70
N VAL A 93 -4.04 5.73 -7.52
CA VAL A 93 -4.55 4.99 -8.67
C VAL A 93 -4.60 3.50 -8.31
N PRO A 94 -5.78 2.86 -8.30
CA PRO A 94 -5.91 1.43 -8.01
C PRO A 94 -5.12 0.56 -8.98
N LEU A 95 -4.48 -0.49 -8.48
CA LEU A 95 -3.87 -1.50 -9.33
C LEU A 95 -4.93 -2.53 -9.75
N GLN A 96 -4.90 -2.95 -11.03
CA GLN A 96 -5.83 -3.92 -11.61
C GLN A 96 -5.49 -5.37 -11.27
N ASP A 97 -4.27 -5.61 -10.82
CA ASP A 97 -3.71 -6.93 -10.60
C ASP A 97 -4.43 -7.64 -9.43
N GLU A 98 -4.75 -8.92 -9.58
CA GLU A 98 -5.42 -9.71 -8.53
C GLU A 98 -4.62 -9.72 -7.22
N TRP A 99 -3.29 -9.77 -7.30
CA TRP A 99 -2.41 -9.73 -6.14
C TRP A 99 -2.45 -8.39 -5.38
N ALA A 100 -2.94 -7.32 -6.00
CA ALA A 100 -3.06 -6.00 -5.37
C ALA A 100 -4.14 -5.96 -4.28
N VAL A 101 -5.09 -6.88 -4.33
CA VAL A 101 -6.06 -7.11 -3.24
C VAL A 101 -5.37 -7.95 -2.17
N ARG A 102 -5.18 -7.37 -0.99
CA ARG A 102 -4.49 -8.03 0.12
C ARG A 102 -5.41 -8.12 1.33
N GLU A 103 -5.53 -9.31 1.85
CA GLU A 103 -6.24 -9.58 3.09
C GLU A 103 -5.26 -9.56 4.26
N LEU A 104 -5.56 -8.77 5.28
CA LEU A 104 -4.82 -8.75 6.54
C LEU A 104 -5.47 -9.74 7.50
N GLN A 105 -4.67 -10.59 8.11
CA GLN A 105 -5.14 -11.61 9.04
C GLN A 105 -4.47 -11.44 10.40
N VAL A 106 -5.25 -11.58 11.47
CA VAL A 106 -4.72 -11.68 12.83
C VAL A 106 -4.52 -13.17 13.14
N CYS A 107 -3.26 -13.57 13.32
CA CYS A 107 -2.90 -14.95 13.62
C CYS A 107 -2.62 -15.11 15.12
N VAL A 108 -3.32 -16.04 15.77
CA VAL A 108 -3.11 -16.38 17.17
C VAL A 108 -3.00 -17.89 17.31
N ARG A 109 -2.22 -18.36 18.29
CA ARG A 109 -2.06 -19.82 18.52
C ARG A 109 -3.38 -20.46 18.97
N SER A 110 -4.14 -19.81 19.82
CA SER A 110 -5.44 -20.25 20.35
C SER A 110 -6.18 -19.06 20.93
N LEU A 111 -7.41 -18.84 20.50
CA LEU A 111 -8.26 -17.79 21.07
C LEU A 111 -8.59 -18.03 22.55
N ALA A 112 -8.82 -19.30 22.91
CA ALA A 112 -9.14 -19.67 24.30
C ALA A 112 -7.96 -19.45 25.25
N GLY A 113 -6.72 -19.52 24.75
CA GLY A 113 -5.51 -19.32 25.54
C GLY A 113 -5.04 -17.87 25.62
N LEU A 114 -5.74 -16.92 24.97
CA LEU A 114 -5.37 -15.51 25.05
C LEU A 114 -5.75 -14.91 26.41
N PRO A 115 -4.88 -14.06 26.99
CA PRO A 115 -5.28 -13.18 28.08
C PRO A 115 -6.45 -12.27 27.66
N ALA A 116 -7.26 -11.80 28.62
CA ALA A 116 -8.45 -11.00 28.35
C ALA A 116 -8.13 -9.77 27.48
N PHE A 117 -7.12 -8.98 27.84
CA PHE A 117 -6.71 -7.79 27.08
C PHE A 117 -6.31 -8.08 25.62
N ALA A 118 -5.68 -9.23 25.36
CA ALA A 118 -5.29 -9.62 24.00
C ALA A 118 -6.52 -10.06 23.19
N ARG A 119 -7.49 -10.68 23.83
CA ARG A 119 -8.77 -11.04 23.22
C ARG A 119 -9.58 -9.79 22.85
N ASP A 120 -9.66 -8.83 23.79
CA ASP A 120 -10.32 -7.54 23.55
C ASP A 120 -9.68 -6.79 22.36
N LEU A 121 -8.34 -6.85 22.21
CA LEU A 121 -7.64 -6.27 21.07
C LEU A 121 -8.03 -6.97 19.76
N VAL A 122 -8.08 -8.30 19.74
CA VAL A 122 -8.50 -9.06 18.55
C VAL A 122 -9.93 -8.68 18.16
N ASP A 123 -10.83 -8.63 19.11
CA ASP A 123 -12.24 -8.27 18.89
C ASP A 123 -12.38 -6.85 18.34
N LEU A 124 -11.60 -5.90 18.87
CA LEU A 124 -11.55 -4.53 18.38
C LEU A 124 -11.06 -4.45 16.93
N LEU A 125 -9.97 -5.15 16.61
CA LEU A 125 -9.40 -5.16 15.24
C LEU A 125 -10.38 -5.80 14.24
N VAL A 126 -11.07 -6.88 14.63
CA VAL A 126 -12.08 -7.53 13.78
C VAL A 126 -13.29 -6.62 13.58
N ALA A 127 -13.74 -5.91 14.62
CA ALA A 127 -14.85 -4.96 14.52
C ALA A 127 -14.50 -3.78 13.60
N ASP A 128 -13.29 -3.22 13.73
CA ASP A 128 -12.82 -2.13 12.88
C ASP A 128 -12.71 -2.55 11.41
N ALA A 129 -12.17 -3.75 11.15
CA ALA A 129 -12.08 -4.29 9.80
C ALA A 129 -13.46 -4.49 9.15
N LYS A 130 -14.45 -4.99 9.90
CA LYS A 130 -15.83 -5.13 9.40
C LYS A 130 -16.47 -3.79 9.10
N ALA A 131 -16.32 -2.81 9.99
CA ALA A 131 -16.83 -1.46 9.79
C ALA A 131 -16.20 -0.78 8.54
N ALA A 132 -14.90 -0.98 8.32
CA ALA A 132 -14.21 -0.48 7.13
C ALA A 132 -14.72 -1.14 5.84
N ALA A 133 -14.99 -2.45 5.86
CA ALA A 133 -15.54 -3.18 4.71
C ALA A 133 -16.98 -2.74 4.38
N GLU A 134 -17.78 -2.33 5.37
CA GLU A 134 -19.14 -1.82 5.21
C GLU A 134 -19.19 -0.32 4.84
N GLY A 135 -18.05 0.34 4.63
CA GLY A 135 -17.97 1.77 4.31
C GLY A 135 -18.28 2.70 5.50
N LYS A 136 -18.42 2.15 6.70
CA LYS A 136 -18.60 2.90 7.95
C LYS A 136 -17.25 3.15 8.60
N THR A 137 -16.64 4.30 8.34
CA THR A 137 -15.45 4.73 9.09
C THR A 137 -15.86 5.00 10.53
N ILE A 138 -15.33 4.24 11.47
CA ILE A 138 -15.40 4.61 12.89
C ILE A 138 -14.46 5.81 13.06
N ALA A 139 -15.03 6.93 13.44
CA ALA A 139 -14.31 8.18 13.67
C ALA A 139 -13.32 8.05 14.85
#